data_d4e27e9da4c4f63b17345ca678453bae
#
_entry.id   d4e27e9da4c4f63b17345ca678453bae
#
_cell.length_a   1.000
_cell.length_b   1.000
_cell.length_c   1.000
_cell.angle_alpha   90.00
_cell.angle_beta   90.00
_cell.angle_gamma   90.00
#
_symmetry.space_group_name_H-M   'P 1'
#
loop_
_entity.id
_entity.type
_entity.pdbx_description
1 polymer ?
#
loop_
_entity_poly.entity_id
_entity_poly.type
_entity_poly.pdbx_seq_one_letter_code
_entity_poly.pdbx_strand_id
1 'polypeptide(L)'
;MKKLIAGPLTLEYSEGSLWNLSYGNEEVIRRIYLVFQDINWTSRPFVVKKEEWQIDEKSFNAKIRMQGTHDAQNFLLDLFITGSELGEITYGFSGATTETFLKNRLGLCLLHPVDHLAGRNCELIRPDGSVEESRFPVNISPDQPFLNLAGIAHELDRGQKVTVKFEGEVFETEDHRNWSDASYKTYCTPISLPFPAPIEVGVPIKQSINIAIDQKLAKPFKSSEQSKTLISIADQQILLPNIGLGLDSDTSHLNISEYAGFEELGIKHLRLSLNCSDASKLDVEKALAITKELSLELDLAVTADNPEQVRTFFQSLGQLSNQIRTVFLFSSQDKTTPIKFIKAANEVLAGVSKIAGGTDLYFTELNRNPECSRFVESINFSINPQVHSFDDRTLIQNTATQKTIGTNAALISPDKKISIGPITLRPRYNPNATQPDKDVSNTPLPSSVDARQRTWFTEAWTAMSLRSIAEANAISSVTYFQTLGWRGIKELSKGSKDLDNFKSAPGEKFPVWRFFASLQGFTHTLATHSTNPETVDCLMLKSGESLKAILVNFSTIKQEVEFSGIDIGSQRLEPESVTYLEVKGVENV
;
A
#
# COMPACT_ATOMS: atom_id res chain seq x y z
N MET A 1 12.27 -7.36 17.66
CA MET A 1 12.30 -5.92 17.95
C MET A 1 12.67 -5.68 19.43
N LYS A 2 13.40 -4.61 19.74
CA LYS A 2 13.81 -4.23 21.08
C LYS A 2 12.79 -3.21 21.62
N LYS A 3 12.12 -3.51 22.74
CA LYS A 3 11.20 -2.58 23.41
C LYS A 3 11.98 -1.55 24.22
N LEU A 4 11.59 -0.30 24.15
CA LEU A 4 12.22 0.85 24.81
C LEU A 4 11.15 1.68 25.53
N ILE A 5 11.56 2.36 26.59
CA ILE A 5 10.70 3.26 27.37
C ILE A 5 11.42 4.60 27.56
N ALA A 6 10.74 5.71 27.30
CA ALA A 6 11.20 7.05 27.56
C ALA A 6 10.13 7.78 28.40
N GLY A 7 10.29 7.78 29.73
CA GLY A 7 9.28 8.31 30.65
C GLY A 7 7.91 7.66 30.44
N PRO A 8 6.89 8.41 29.95
CA PRO A 8 5.55 7.87 29.70
C PRO A 8 5.39 7.25 28.29
N LEU A 9 6.42 7.33 27.45
CA LEU A 9 6.39 6.86 26.06
C LEU A 9 6.95 5.45 25.95
N THR A 10 6.29 4.63 25.15
CA THR A 10 6.76 3.30 24.75
C THR A 10 7.05 3.29 23.26
N LEU A 11 8.06 2.55 22.84
CA LEU A 11 8.45 2.42 21.45
C LEU A 11 9.22 1.12 21.20
N GLU A 12 9.44 0.82 19.95
CA GLU A 12 10.21 -0.35 19.50
C GLU A 12 11.37 0.09 18.62
N TYR A 13 12.47 -0.62 18.69
CA TYR A 13 13.63 -0.43 17.82
C TYR A 13 13.90 -1.70 17.00
N SER A 14 14.17 -1.50 15.71
CA SER A 14 14.65 -2.54 14.81
C SER A 14 15.46 -1.95 13.67
N GLU A 15 16.66 -2.48 13.45
CA GLU A 15 17.51 -2.19 12.28
C GLU A 15 17.69 -0.69 11.98
N GLY A 16 18.00 0.09 12.99
CA GLY A 16 18.21 1.53 12.86
C GLY A 16 16.93 2.37 12.81
N SER A 17 15.75 1.79 12.88
CA SER A 17 14.46 2.49 12.90
C SER A 17 13.82 2.45 14.29
N LEU A 18 13.11 3.52 14.65
CA LEU A 18 12.16 3.53 15.76
C LEU A 18 10.75 3.32 15.23
N TRP A 19 9.96 2.53 15.94
CA TRP A 19 8.60 2.13 15.56
C TRP A 19 7.62 2.36 16.70
N ASN A 20 6.37 2.68 16.37
CA ASN A 20 5.23 2.72 17.31
C ASN A 20 5.49 3.50 18.58
N LEU A 21 6.04 4.69 18.42
CA LEU A 21 6.09 5.61 19.55
C LEU A 21 4.68 5.90 20.02
N SER A 22 4.34 5.49 21.23
CA SER A 22 2.99 5.57 21.79
C SER A 22 2.98 6.20 23.18
N TYR A 23 1.93 6.96 23.44
CA TYR A 23 1.55 7.43 24.77
C TYR A 23 0.32 6.66 25.25
N GLY A 24 0.53 5.72 26.15
CA GLY A 24 -0.52 4.75 26.47
C GLY A 24 -0.92 3.90 25.26
N ASN A 25 -2.18 3.97 24.86
CA ASN A 25 -2.72 3.25 23.69
C ASN A 25 -2.79 4.13 22.43
N GLU A 26 -2.40 5.39 22.50
CA GLU A 26 -2.44 6.30 21.35
C GLU A 26 -1.08 6.33 20.65
N GLU A 27 -1.05 5.95 19.37
CA GLU A 27 0.15 6.03 18.54
C GLU A 27 0.45 7.50 18.24
N VAL A 28 1.64 7.95 18.65
CA VAL A 28 2.13 9.34 18.45
C VAL A 28 2.89 9.46 17.14
N ILE A 29 3.82 8.53 16.91
CA ILE A 29 4.64 8.44 15.71
C ILE A 29 4.74 6.99 15.29
N ARG A 30 4.45 6.71 14.02
CA ARG A 30 4.48 5.36 13.46
C ARG A 30 5.90 4.84 13.25
N ARG A 31 6.77 5.66 12.66
CA ARG A 31 8.16 5.27 12.38
C ARG A 31 9.07 6.49 12.28
N ILE A 32 10.33 6.34 12.71
CA ILE A 32 11.42 7.27 12.41
C ILE A 32 12.55 6.46 11.82
N TYR A 33 13.09 6.89 10.69
CA TYR A 33 14.15 6.16 9.99
C TYR A 33 15.01 7.07 9.13
N LEU A 34 16.19 6.57 8.77
CA LEU A 34 17.09 7.21 7.83
C LEU A 34 16.83 6.65 6.42
N VAL A 35 16.75 7.53 5.42
CA VAL A 35 16.55 7.17 4.02
C VAL A 35 17.72 7.65 3.17
N PHE A 36 18.11 6.83 2.19
CA PHE A 36 18.96 7.22 1.08
C PHE A 36 18.27 6.81 -0.22
N GLN A 37 18.07 7.78 -1.12
CA GLN A 37 17.54 7.57 -2.47
C GLN A 37 18.56 8.05 -3.49
N ASP A 38 18.94 7.13 -4.39
CA ASP A 38 19.86 7.42 -5.48
C ASP A 38 19.21 8.28 -6.58
N ILE A 39 19.96 8.56 -7.64
CA ILE A 39 19.50 9.39 -8.77
C ILE A 39 18.29 8.81 -9.52
N ASN A 40 17.97 7.53 -9.35
CA ASN A 40 16.81 6.85 -9.93
C ASN A 40 15.63 6.73 -8.95
N TRP A 41 15.67 7.42 -7.81
CA TRP A 41 14.70 7.31 -6.72
C TRP A 41 14.63 5.92 -6.07
N THR A 42 15.63 5.08 -6.31
CA THR A 42 15.71 3.77 -5.65
C THR A 42 16.11 3.97 -4.20
N SER A 43 15.30 3.47 -3.28
CA SER A 43 15.63 3.47 -1.85
C SER A 43 16.71 2.44 -1.58
N ARG A 44 17.86 2.90 -1.08
CA ARG A 44 19.00 2.05 -0.71
C ARG A 44 18.98 1.80 0.80
N PRO A 45 18.96 0.54 1.25
CA PRO A 45 18.93 0.24 2.66
C PRO A 45 20.26 0.58 3.34
N PHE A 46 20.16 1.00 4.60
CA PHE A 46 21.30 1.07 5.50
C PHE A 46 21.45 -0.26 6.25
N VAL A 47 22.69 -0.68 6.44
CA VAL A 47 23.01 -1.89 7.19
C VAL A 47 23.64 -1.49 8.53
N VAL A 48 23.08 -1.99 9.63
CA VAL A 48 23.64 -1.81 10.97
C VAL A 48 24.92 -2.61 11.11
N LYS A 49 26.03 -1.95 11.42
CA LYS A 49 27.34 -2.57 11.59
C LYS A 49 27.72 -2.76 13.06
N LYS A 50 27.31 -1.84 13.92
CA LYS A 50 27.59 -1.89 15.35
C LYS A 50 26.50 -1.14 16.12
N GLU A 51 26.12 -1.67 17.25
CA GLU A 51 25.22 -1.03 18.21
C GLU A 51 25.81 -1.03 19.61
N GLU A 52 25.73 0.10 20.28
CA GLU A 52 26.08 0.28 21.69
C GLU A 52 24.88 0.86 22.40
N TRP A 53 24.37 0.17 23.43
CA TRP A 53 23.16 0.53 24.14
C TRP A 53 23.42 0.68 25.63
N GLN A 54 22.81 1.71 26.22
CA GLN A 54 22.58 1.87 27.63
C GLN A 54 21.08 2.01 27.85
N ILE A 55 20.46 1.09 28.55
CA ILE A 55 19.02 1.02 28.76
C ILE A 55 18.74 0.95 30.26
N ASP A 56 17.99 1.91 30.73
CA ASP A 56 17.48 1.98 32.10
C ASP A 56 15.96 1.72 32.09
N GLU A 57 15.31 1.75 33.24
CA GLU A 57 13.87 1.48 33.39
C GLU A 57 13.00 2.42 32.54
N LYS A 58 13.35 3.70 32.46
CA LYS A 58 12.56 4.77 31.79
C LYS A 58 13.39 5.68 30.88
N SER A 59 14.61 5.26 30.56
CA SER A 59 15.49 6.02 29.68
C SER A 59 16.40 5.10 28.89
N PHE A 60 16.95 5.59 27.79
CA PHE A 60 17.92 4.87 26.99
C PHE A 60 18.83 5.79 26.20
N ASN A 61 19.99 5.27 25.83
CA ASN A 61 20.95 5.92 24.94
C ASN A 61 21.56 4.86 24.03
N ALA A 62 21.65 5.17 22.74
CA ALA A 62 22.25 4.30 21.75
C ALA A 62 23.17 5.04 20.80
N LYS A 63 24.28 4.38 20.43
CA LYS A 63 25.16 4.76 19.33
C LYS A 63 25.21 3.61 18.34
N ILE A 64 24.85 3.89 17.09
CA ILE A 64 24.68 2.86 16.07
C ILE A 64 25.47 3.28 14.84
N ARG A 65 26.40 2.44 14.42
CA ARG A 65 27.14 2.61 13.17
C ARG A 65 26.37 1.99 12.05
N MET A 66 26.00 2.79 11.05
CA MET A 66 25.25 2.38 9.87
C MET A 66 26.12 2.50 8.62
N GLN A 67 26.00 1.54 7.72
CA GLN A 67 26.62 1.56 6.40
C GLN A 67 25.56 1.75 5.33
N GLY A 68 25.71 2.79 4.51
CA GLY A 68 25.02 2.95 3.22
C GLY A 68 25.91 2.49 2.08
N THR A 69 25.30 2.09 0.98
CA THR A 69 26.02 1.69 -0.24
C THR A 69 25.49 2.48 -1.44
N HIS A 70 26.43 3.07 -2.19
CA HIS A 70 26.17 3.73 -3.47
C HIS A 70 27.09 3.12 -4.52
N ASP A 71 26.53 2.49 -5.56
CA ASP A 71 27.23 1.76 -6.64
C ASP A 71 28.26 0.76 -6.10
N ALA A 72 28.93 0.35 -5.68
CA ALA A 72 29.94 -0.51 -5.06
C ALA A 72 30.70 0.17 -3.90
N GLN A 73 30.37 1.44 -3.61
CA GLN A 73 31.05 2.20 -2.56
C GLN A 73 30.24 2.24 -1.29
N ASN A 74 30.92 2.13 -0.16
CA ASN A 74 30.34 2.16 1.17
C ASN A 74 30.67 3.48 1.87
N PHE A 75 29.67 4.08 2.51
CA PHE A 75 29.85 5.21 3.42
C PHE A 75 29.25 4.91 4.78
N LEU A 76 29.80 5.51 5.83
CA LEU A 76 29.43 5.24 7.20
C LEU A 76 28.78 6.48 7.83
N LEU A 77 27.68 6.25 8.54
CA LEU A 77 27.00 7.25 9.35
C LEU A 77 26.89 6.74 10.79
N ASP A 78 27.01 7.64 11.74
CA ASP A 78 26.77 7.40 13.15
C ASP A 78 25.37 7.89 13.51
N LEU A 79 24.47 6.97 13.80
CA LEU A 79 23.14 7.22 14.30
C LEU A 79 23.20 7.28 15.84
N PHE A 80 22.54 8.26 16.43
CA PHE A 80 22.38 8.39 17.87
C PHE A 80 20.90 8.48 18.24
N ILE A 81 20.50 7.73 19.26
CA ILE A 81 19.12 7.68 19.73
C ILE A 81 19.12 7.80 21.24
N THR A 82 18.34 8.75 21.78
CA THR A 82 18.18 8.91 23.21
C THR A 82 16.72 9.00 23.60
N GLY A 83 16.37 8.49 24.77
CA GLY A 83 15.08 8.67 25.41
C GLY A 83 15.27 9.05 26.88
N SER A 84 14.61 10.12 27.33
CA SER A 84 14.70 10.62 28.71
C SER A 84 13.51 10.19 29.57
N GLU A 85 13.65 10.22 30.89
CA GLU A 85 12.56 10.02 31.86
C GLU A 85 11.45 11.08 31.74
N LEU A 86 11.73 12.21 31.10
CA LEU A 86 10.78 13.29 30.86
C LEU A 86 9.92 13.09 29.62
N GLY A 87 10.10 11.98 28.87
CA GLY A 87 9.37 11.72 27.63
C GLY A 87 9.93 12.51 26.44
N GLU A 88 11.23 12.82 26.46
CA GLU A 88 11.93 13.42 25.35
C GLU A 88 12.68 12.33 24.57
N ILE A 89 12.59 12.35 23.25
CA ILE A 89 13.28 11.42 22.36
C ILE A 89 14.06 12.23 21.34
N THR A 90 15.33 11.90 21.16
CA THR A 90 16.15 12.40 20.06
C THR A 90 16.55 11.24 19.17
N TYR A 91 16.35 11.40 17.86
CA TYR A 91 16.82 10.52 16.83
C TYR A 91 17.60 11.34 15.81
N GLY A 92 18.88 11.10 15.69
CA GLY A 92 19.72 11.89 14.81
C GLY A 92 20.90 11.10 14.26
N PHE A 93 21.50 11.61 13.20
CA PHE A 93 22.71 11.02 12.63
C PHE A 93 23.74 12.09 12.28
N SER A 94 24.98 11.65 12.16
CA SER A 94 26.08 12.45 11.66
C SER A 94 27.05 11.57 10.86
N GLY A 95 27.73 12.16 9.89
CA GLY A 95 28.75 11.47 9.12
C GLY A 95 29.28 12.33 7.99
N ALA A 96 30.22 11.76 7.24
CA ALA A 96 30.74 12.33 6.01
C ALA A 96 31.08 11.20 5.05
N THR A 97 31.07 11.50 3.77
CA THR A 97 31.45 10.53 2.73
C THR A 97 32.93 10.64 2.40
N THR A 98 33.51 9.55 1.94
CA THR A 98 34.92 9.50 1.49
C THR A 98 35.07 9.83 0.01
N GLU A 99 33.97 9.89 -0.74
CA GLU A 99 33.90 10.22 -2.15
C GLU A 99 32.66 11.06 -2.44
N THR A 100 32.74 11.88 -3.48
CA THR A 100 31.59 12.66 -3.96
C THR A 100 30.69 11.79 -4.82
N PHE A 101 29.37 11.78 -4.54
CA PHE A 101 28.36 11.12 -5.37
C PHE A 101 27.06 11.91 -5.41
N LEU A 102 26.21 11.60 -6.38
CA LEU A 102 24.90 12.24 -6.54
C LEU A 102 23.80 11.47 -5.82
N LYS A 103 22.88 12.21 -5.19
CA LYS A 103 21.69 11.69 -4.54
C LYS A 103 20.46 12.48 -4.94
N ASN A 104 19.30 11.84 -4.91
CA ASN A 104 18.04 12.56 -4.84
C ASN A 104 17.70 12.92 -3.38
N ARG A 105 17.92 11.99 -2.42
CA ARG A 105 17.71 12.24 -0.98
C ARG A 105 18.71 11.50 -0.11
N LEU A 106 19.09 12.16 0.98
CA LEU A 106 19.71 11.53 2.15
C LEU A 106 19.25 12.30 3.38
N GLY A 107 18.46 11.65 4.25
CA GLY A 107 17.98 12.35 5.43
C GLY A 107 17.01 11.54 6.26
N LEU A 108 16.47 12.20 7.27
CA LEU A 108 15.52 11.62 8.21
C LEU A 108 14.10 11.68 7.66
N CYS A 109 13.36 10.61 7.94
CA CYS A 109 11.93 10.50 7.68
C CYS A 109 11.19 10.16 8.96
N LEU A 110 10.03 10.76 9.14
CA LEU A 110 9.12 10.53 10.24
C LEU A 110 7.73 10.28 9.68
N LEU A 111 7.12 9.16 10.05
CA LEU A 111 5.76 8.80 9.66
C LEU A 111 4.79 9.10 10.79
N HIS A 112 3.78 9.92 10.49
CA HIS A 112 2.69 10.22 11.39
C HIS A 112 1.51 9.27 11.11
N PRO A 113 0.83 8.70 12.14
CA PRO A 113 -0.31 7.82 11.96
C PRO A 113 -1.53 8.59 11.41
N VAL A 114 -2.16 8.08 10.36
CA VAL A 114 -3.35 8.74 9.77
C VAL A 114 -4.55 8.64 10.71
N ASP A 115 -4.76 7.49 11.32
CA ASP A 115 -5.98 7.17 12.07
C ASP A 115 -6.21 8.14 13.25
N HIS A 116 -5.13 8.65 13.84
CA HIS A 116 -5.20 9.60 14.96
C HIS A 116 -5.08 11.06 14.53
N LEU A 117 -4.56 11.34 13.33
CA LEU A 117 -4.21 12.70 12.94
C LEU A 117 -5.09 13.29 11.83
N ALA A 118 -5.75 12.49 10.99
CA ALA A 118 -6.58 13.04 9.93
C ALA A 118 -7.66 13.99 10.48
N GLY A 119 -7.60 15.27 10.05
CA GLY A 119 -8.50 16.31 10.51
C GLY A 119 -8.13 16.96 11.85
N ARG A 120 -7.04 16.54 12.51
CA ARG A 120 -6.56 17.13 13.76
C ARG A 120 -5.85 18.46 13.49
N ASN A 121 -6.08 19.44 14.34
CA ASN A 121 -5.35 20.70 14.31
C ASN A 121 -3.88 20.48 14.69
N CYS A 122 -3.00 21.24 14.07
CA CYS A 122 -1.56 21.22 14.35
C CYS A 122 -0.98 22.64 14.23
N GLU A 123 0.19 22.81 14.82
CA GLU A 123 1.00 24.00 14.70
C GLU A 123 2.21 23.67 13.83
N LEU A 124 2.47 24.47 12.81
CA LEU A 124 3.64 24.36 11.95
C LEU A 124 4.69 25.35 12.44
N ILE A 125 5.83 24.85 12.85
CA ILE A 125 6.97 25.66 13.31
C ILE A 125 7.87 25.91 12.11
N ARG A 126 8.08 27.19 11.79
CA ARG A 126 8.87 27.61 10.63
C ARG A 126 10.35 27.81 11.01
N PRO A 127 11.29 27.81 10.03
CA PRO A 127 12.72 28.02 10.31
C PRO A 127 13.05 29.37 10.96
N ASP A 128 12.22 30.40 10.77
CA ASP A 128 12.36 31.72 11.42
C ASP A 128 11.79 31.76 12.84
N GLY A 129 11.27 30.62 13.33
CA GLY A 129 10.65 30.49 14.66
C GLY A 129 9.19 30.89 14.73
N SER A 130 8.60 31.37 13.65
CA SER A 130 7.16 31.65 13.61
C SER A 130 6.34 30.35 13.69
N VAL A 131 5.13 30.45 14.23
CA VAL A 131 4.20 29.34 14.38
C VAL A 131 2.92 29.66 13.64
N GLU A 132 2.46 28.74 12.80
CA GLU A 132 1.26 28.83 12.00
C GLU A 132 0.29 27.70 12.39
N GLU A 133 -0.97 28.07 12.68
CA GLU A 133 -2.03 27.07 12.89
C GLU A 133 -2.42 26.40 11.57
N SER A 134 -2.58 25.09 11.60
CA SER A 134 -2.94 24.27 10.44
C SER A 134 -3.73 23.04 10.85
N ARG A 135 -3.99 22.15 9.89
CA ARG A 135 -4.70 20.90 10.14
C ARG A 135 -4.19 19.79 9.22
N PHE A 136 -4.03 18.58 9.76
CA PHE A 136 -3.76 17.40 8.93
C PHE A 136 -4.91 17.15 7.96
N PRO A 137 -4.65 16.90 6.66
CA PRO A 137 -5.70 16.73 5.67
C PRO A 137 -6.58 15.52 5.96
N VAL A 138 -7.91 15.66 5.91
CA VAL A 138 -8.85 14.53 5.92
C VAL A 138 -8.81 13.84 4.56
N ASN A 139 -9.03 14.61 3.49
CA ASN A 139 -8.89 14.12 2.13
C ASN A 139 -7.42 14.03 1.74
N ILE A 140 -7.09 13.13 0.81
CA ILE A 140 -5.71 12.92 0.36
C ILE A 140 -5.24 14.17 -0.40
N SER A 141 -4.23 14.85 0.15
CA SER A 141 -3.63 16.02 -0.51
C SER A 141 -2.86 15.57 -1.75
N PRO A 142 -3.12 16.15 -2.94
CA PRO A 142 -2.35 15.82 -4.15
C PRO A 142 -0.88 16.27 -4.06
N ASP A 143 -0.63 17.35 -3.35
CA ASP A 143 0.69 17.94 -3.13
C ASP A 143 1.05 17.90 -1.63
N GLN A 144 2.24 18.40 -1.30
CA GLN A 144 2.73 18.47 0.08
C GLN A 144 1.84 19.42 0.91
N PRO A 145 1.08 18.92 1.90
CA PRO A 145 0.23 19.76 2.73
C PRO A 145 1.01 20.72 3.63
N PHE A 146 2.23 20.38 4.01
CA PHE A 146 3.06 21.22 4.85
C PHE A 146 4.46 21.38 4.26
N LEU A 147 4.85 22.61 4.02
CA LEU A 147 6.15 22.99 3.47
C LEU A 147 6.96 23.79 4.49
N ASN A 148 8.27 23.88 4.29
CA ASN A 148 9.17 24.77 5.05
C ASN A 148 9.07 24.59 6.56
N LEU A 149 9.32 23.36 7.05
CA LEU A 149 9.14 22.98 8.44
C LEU A 149 10.48 22.94 9.21
N ALA A 150 10.50 23.57 10.38
CA ALA A 150 11.44 23.31 11.47
C ALA A 150 10.80 22.50 12.62
N GLY A 151 9.48 22.27 12.56
CA GLY A 151 8.77 21.40 13.49
C GLY A 151 7.27 21.34 13.23
N ILE A 152 6.62 20.39 13.93
CA ILE A 152 5.16 20.22 13.95
C ILE A 152 4.75 19.92 15.40
N ALA A 153 3.66 20.54 15.87
CA ALA A 153 3.07 20.19 17.15
C ALA A 153 1.57 19.93 17.02
N HIS A 154 1.06 18.97 17.80
CA HIS A 154 -0.36 18.65 17.88
C HIS A 154 -0.73 18.13 19.26
N GLU A 155 -2.02 18.08 19.57
CA GLU A 155 -2.53 17.52 20.81
C GLU A 155 -2.96 16.07 20.63
N LEU A 156 -2.73 15.23 21.62
CA LEU A 156 -3.28 13.88 21.72
C LEU A 156 -4.74 13.94 22.21
N ASP A 157 -5.47 12.82 22.10
CA ASP A 157 -6.88 12.72 22.54
C ASP A 157 -7.08 13.10 24.03
N ARG A 158 -6.06 12.95 24.83
CA ARG A 158 -6.07 13.28 26.28
C ARG A 158 -5.57 14.68 26.58
N GLY A 159 -5.29 15.51 25.57
CA GLY A 159 -4.88 16.90 25.72
C GLY A 159 -3.38 17.13 25.96
N GLN A 160 -2.53 16.07 25.88
CA GLN A 160 -1.08 16.27 25.92
C GLN A 160 -0.62 16.83 24.57
N LYS A 161 0.23 17.85 24.63
CA LYS A 161 0.84 18.40 23.42
C LYS A 161 2.14 17.65 23.11
N VAL A 162 2.20 17.12 21.88
CA VAL A 162 3.41 16.55 21.29
C VAL A 162 4.04 17.61 20.42
N THR A 163 5.33 17.84 20.57
CA THR A 163 6.12 18.74 19.72
C THR A 163 7.26 17.96 19.09
N VAL A 164 7.33 17.99 17.77
CA VAL A 164 8.41 17.41 16.97
C VAL A 164 9.20 18.55 16.35
N LYS A 165 10.51 18.63 16.62
CA LYS A 165 11.42 19.62 16.04
C LYS A 165 12.45 18.95 15.14
N PHE A 166 12.79 19.63 14.06
CA PHE A 166 13.74 19.18 13.06
C PHE A 166 14.97 20.10 13.05
N GLU A 167 16.17 19.51 12.97
CA GLU A 167 17.42 20.24 12.93
C GLU A 167 18.34 19.72 11.83
N GLY A 168 19.16 20.60 11.30
CA GLY A 168 20.18 20.29 10.29
C GLY A 168 19.71 20.51 8.86
N GLU A 169 18.41 20.51 8.61
CA GLU A 169 17.80 20.81 7.31
C GLU A 169 16.34 21.22 7.48
N VAL A 170 15.76 21.80 6.42
CA VAL A 170 14.31 22.08 6.35
C VAL A 170 13.58 20.83 5.95
N PHE A 171 12.38 20.62 6.51
CA PHE A 171 11.52 19.47 6.23
C PHE A 171 10.24 19.90 5.52
N GLU A 172 9.58 18.93 4.90
CA GLU A 172 8.23 19.07 4.35
C GLU A 172 7.44 17.78 4.60
N THR A 173 6.11 17.86 4.54
CA THR A 173 5.24 16.70 4.72
C THR A 173 4.53 16.38 3.41
N GLU A 174 4.54 15.11 3.00
CA GLU A 174 3.72 14.58 1.93
C GLU A 174 2.62 13.67 2.47
N ASP A 175 1.50 13.63 1.78
CA ASP A 175 0.41 12.71 2.09
C ASP A 175 0.69 11.34 1.46
N HIS A 176 1.23 10.44 2.24
CA HIS A 176 1.69 9.13 1.80
C HIS A 176 0.55 8.22 1.31
N ARG A 177 -0.72 8.56 1.64
CA ARG A 177 -1.90 7.83 1.15
C ARG A 177 -2.01 7.87 -0.37
N ASN A 178 -1.41 8.85 -1.02
CA ASN A 178 -1.27 8.93 -2.48
C ASN A 178 -0.61 7.67 -3.09
N TRP A 179 0.22 6.98 -2.32
CA TRP A 179 0.93 5.75 -2.71
C TRP A 179 0.48 4.53 -1.92
N SER A 180 -0.70 4.60 -1.29
CA SER A 180 -1.31 3.54 -0.48
C SER A 180 -0.67 3.29 0.89
N ASP A 181 0.21 4.18 1.38
CA ASP A 181 0.77 4.08 2.72
C ASP A 181 -0.15 4.74 3.75
N ALA A 182 -0.31 4.14 4.92
CA ALA A 182 -1.20 4.61 5.98
C ALA A 182 -0.54 5.68 6.88
N SER A 183 0.08 6.70 6.28
CA SER A 183 0.81 7.74 7.03
C SER A 183 0.83 9.10 6.32
N TYR A 184 1.10 10.16 7.10
CA TYR A 184 1.71 11.38 6.58
C TYR A 184 3.22 11.28 6.81
N LYS A 185 4.03 11.57 5.80
CA LYS A 185 5.48 11.46 5.88
C LYS A 185 6.12 12.84 5.90
N THR A 186 6.74 13.18 7.01
CA THR A 186 7.60 14.35 7.12
C THR A 186 9.04 13.94 6.86
N TYR A 187 9.72 14.63 5.95
CA TYR A 187 11.04 14.24 5.46
C TYR A 187 11.91 15.43 5.04
N CYS A 188 13.19 15.18 4.88
CA CYS A 188 14.14 16.02 4.16
C CYS A 188 14.91 15.16 3.15
N THR A 189 15.47 15.69 2.09
CA THR A 189 15.49 17.05 1.56
C THR A 189 14.16 17.37 0.85
N PRO A 190 13.65 18.60 0.94
CA PRO A 190 12.43 19.01 0.23
C PRO A 190 12.52 18.78 -1.29
N ILE A 191 11.39 18.39 -1.92
CA ILE A 191 11.34 18.12 -3.36
C ILE A 191 11.51 19.38 -4.21
N SER A 192 11.28 20.55 -3.64
CA SER A 192 11.48 21.85 -4.28
C SER A 192 12.96 22.22 -4.45
N LEU A 193 13.87 21.55 -3.74
CA LEU A 193 15.31 21.75 -3.88
C LEU A 193 15.85 20.95 -5.06
N PRO A 194 16.93 21.44 -5.73
CA PRO A 194 17.49 20.75 -6.87
C PRO A 194 17.90 19.31 -6.59
N PHE A 195 17.54 18.41 -7.52
CA PHE A 195 18.01 17.03 -7.52
C PHE A 195 18.34 16.59 -8.97
N PRO A 196 19.29 15.65 -9.19
CA PRO A 196 20.18 15.11 -8.16
C PRO A 196 21.16 16.17 -7.63
N ALA A 197 21.49 16.07 -6.34
CA ALA A 197 22.43 16.96 -5.66
C ALA A 197 23.67 16.19 -5.21
N PRO A 198 24.89 16.80 -5.22
CA PRO A 198 26.08 16.13 -4.74
C PRO A 198 26.09 16.00 -3.22
N ILE A 199 26.62 14.89 -2.75
CA ILE A 199 27.19 14.77 -1.40
C ILE A 199 28.70 14.90 -1.60
N GLU A 200 29.26 15.97 -1.08
CA GLU A 200 30.67 16.25 -1.27
C GLU A 200 31.54 15.53 -0.24
N VAL A 201 32.69 15.05 -0.67
CA VAL A 201 33.65 14.36 0.17
C VAL A 201 34.06 15.23 1.37
N GLY A 202 34.05 14.63 2.57
CA GLY A 202 34.48 15.29 3.80
C GLY A 202 33.54 16.36 4.36
N VAL A 203 32.46 16.72 3.63
CA VAL A 203 31.45 17.66 4.14
C VAL A 203 30.56 16.96 5.16
N PRO A 204 30.49 17.43 6.43
CA PRO A 204 29.66 16.81 7.44
C PRO A 204 28.16 16.92 7.11
N ILE A 205 27.46 15.82 7.22
CA ILE A 205 26.00 15.76 7.18
C ILE A 205 25.54 15.47 8.58
N LYS A 206 24.64 16.30 9.12
CA LYS A 206 24.06 16.11 10.45
C LYS A 206 22.61 16.53 10.46
N GLN A 207 21.74 15.66 10.96
CA GLN A 207 20.31 15.95 11.14
C GLN A 207 19.80 15.30 12.42
N SER A 208 18.77 15.91 13.02
CA SER A 208 18.07 15.31 14.17
C SER A 208 16.57 15.62 14.17
N ILE A 209 15.82 14.69 14.73
CA ILE A 209 14.40 14.82 15.10
C ILE A 209 14.33 14.76 16.61
N ASN A 210 13.75 15.78 17.22
CA ASN A 210 13.58 15.89 18.67
C ASN A 210 12.08 15.90 18.98
N ILE A 211 11.62 14.93 19.78
CA ILE A 211 10.22 14.76 20.16
C ILE A 211 10.11 15.03 21.65
N ALA A 212 9.17 15.85 22.05
CA ALA A 212 8.83 16.12 23.44
C ALA A 212 7.32 16.03 23.64
N ILE A 213 6.91 15.49 24.79
CA ILE A 213 5.51 15.46 25.22
C ILE A 213 5.33 16.29 26.49
N ASP A 214 4.34 17.21 26.49
CA ASP A 214 4.01 17.98 27.68
C ASP A 214 3.20 17.13 28.67
N GLN A 215 3.79 16.82 29.81
CA GLN A 215 3.19 15.96 30.84
C GLN A 215 2.28 16.72 31.83
N LYS A 216 2.17 18.05 31.76
CA LYS A 216 1.42 18.85 32.72
C LYS A 216 -0.05 18.47 32.90
N LEU A 217 -0.62 17.74 31.94
CA LEU A 217 -2.00 17.29 31.97
C LEU A 217 -2.16 15.76 32.11
N ALA A 218 -1.08 15.04 32.37
CA ALA A 218 -1.08 13.59 32.40
C ALA A 218 -1.97 13.00 33.51
N LYS A 219 -3.09 12.39 33.18
CA LYS A 219 -3.79 11.46 34.08
C LYS A 219 -2.99 10.15 34.15
N PRO A 220 -2.84 9.53 35.34
CA PRO A 220 -2.09 8.27 35.45
C PRO A 220 -2.68 7.20 34.54
N PHE A 221 -1.82 6.59 33.75
CA PHE A 221 -2.18 5.46 32.89
C PHE A 221 -2.31 4.20 33.77
N LYS A 222 -3.48 3.58 33.76
CA LYS A 222 -3.61 2.17 34.17
C LYS A 222 -3.34 1.34 32.94
N SER A 223 -2.24 0.57 32.93
CA SER A 223 -2.03 -0.46 31.89
C SER A 223 -3.27 -1.35 31.86
N SER A 224 -4.00 -1.35 30.78
CA SER A 224 -5.02 -2.37 30.57
C SER A 224 -4.30 -3.70 30.42
N GLU A 225 -4.68 -4.70 31.19
CA GLU A 225 -4.42 -6.10 30.88
C GLU A 225 -4.74 -6.33 29.40
N GLN A 226 -4.04 -7.24 28.73
CA GLN A 226 -4.30 -7.59 27.34
C GLN A 226 -5.80 -7.86 27.17
N SER A 227 -6.55 -6.86 26.72
CA SER A 227 -7.96 -7.04 26.43
C SER A 227 -8.06 -7.93 25.20
N LYS A 228 -8.93 -8.93 25.26
CA LYS A 228 -9.27 -9.75 24.09
C LYS A 228 -9.64 -8.83 22.93
N THR A 229 -9.27 -9.21 21.72
CA THR A 229 -9.67 -8.45 20.53
C THR A 229 -11.20 -8.57 20.37
N LEU A 230 -11.87 -7.43 20.30
CA LEU A 230 -13.30 -7.34 19.99
C LEU A 230 -13.49 -6.96 18.52
N ILE A 231 -14.29 -7.73 17.81
CA ILE A 231 -14.74 -7.42 16.44
C ILE A 231 -16.21 -7.05 16.51
N SER A 232 -16.51 -5.80 16.19
CA SER A 232 -17.88 -5.29 16.07
C SER A 232 -18.33 -5.39 14.62
N ILE A 233 -19.55 -5.92 14.42
CA ILE A 233 -20.15 -6.12 13.10
C ILE A 233 -21.40 -5.25 13.03
N ALA A 234 -21.47 -4.36 12.04
CA ALA A 234 -22.62 -3.48 11.81
C ALA A 234 -23.62 -4.14 10.86
N ASP A 235 -24.89 -3.76 10.99
CA ASP A 235 -25.96 -4.25 10.10
C ASP A 235 -25.89 -3.69 8.68
N GLN A 236 -25.04 -2.68 8.46
CA GLN A 236 -24.89 -2.04 7.16
C GLN A 236 -24.35 -3.02 6.12
N GLN A 237 -25.18 -3.33 5.13
CA GLN A 237 -24.80 -4.12 3.97
C GLN A 237 -24.13 -3.23 2.93
N ILE A 238 -22.98 -3.66 2.44
CA ILE A 238 -22.17 -2.98 1.45
C ILE A 238 -22.00 -3.91 0.26
N LEU A 239 -22.33 -3.45 -0.94
CA LEU A 239 -22.16 -4.24 -2.16
C LEU A 239 -20.67 -4.50 -2.42
N LEU A 240 -20.33 -5.77 -2.65
CA LEU A 240 -18.97 -6.10 -3.09
C LEU A 240 -18.72 -5.57 -4.51
N PRO A 241 -17.52 -5.01 -4.79
CA PRO A 241 -17.15 -4.67 -6.15
C PRO A 241 -17.09 -5.93 -7.04
N ASN A 242 -17.19 -5.77 -8.35
CA ASN A 242 -16.91 -6.86 -9.29
C ASN A 242 -15.42 -7.25 -9.17
N ILE A 243 -15.16 -8.45 -8.68
CA ILE A 243 -13.80 -8.95 -8.43
C ILE A 243 -13.30 -9.68 -9.67
N GLY A 244 -12.06 -9.44 -10.06
CA GLY A 244 -11.39 -10.12 -11.16
C GLY A 244 -9.92 -10.37 -10.91
N LEU A 245 -9.28 -11.04 -11.86
CA LEU A 245 -7.85 -11.36 -11.87
C LEU A 245 -7.21 -10.88 -13.17
N GLY A 246 -5.92 -10.55 -13.11
CA GLY A 246 -5.13 -10.24 -14.30
C GLY A 246 -4.73 -11.51 -15.07
N LEU A 247 -4.86 -11.51 -16.38
CA LEU A 247 -4.20 -12.50 -17.20
C LEU A 247 -2.69 -12.27 -17.23
N ASP A 248 -1.91 -13.32 -17.48
CA ASP A 248 -0.46 -13.17 -17.58
C ASP A 248 -0.10 -12.18 -18.72
N SER A 249 0.89 -11.34 -18.47
CA SER A 249 1.45 -10.45 -19.48
C SER A 249 2.25 -11.21 -20.56
N ASP A 250 2.72 -12.42 -20.26
CA ASP A 250 3.27 -13.33 -21.25
C ASP A 250 2.12 -14.12 -21.90
N THR A 251 1.67 -13.62 -23.04
CA THR A 251 0.54 -14.21 -23.78
C THR A 251 0.80 -15.63 -24.28
N SER A 252 2.04 -16.12 -24.22
CA SER A 252 2.37 -17.53 -24.49
C SER A 252 1.77 -18.48 -23.47
N HIS A 253 1.45 -18.00 -22.27
CA HIS A 253 0.80 -18.75 -21.19
C HIS A 253 -0.75 -18.76 -21.31
N LEU A 254 -1.34 -18.04 -22.25
CA LEU A 254 -2.78 -18.03 -22.50
C LEU A 254 -3.21 -19.34 -23.18
N ASN A 255 -3.21 -20.40 -22.39
CA ASN A 255 -3.68 -21.72 -22.80
C ASN A 255 -4.80 -22.15 -21.85
N ILE A 256 -5.95 -22.52 -22.41
CA ILE A 256 -7.16 -22.86 -21.66
C ILE A 256 -6.95 -23.97 -20.64
N SER A 257 -6.07 -24.93 -20.91
CA SER A 257 -5.75 -26.03 -19.97
C SER A 257 -5.14 -25.56 -18.64
N GLU A 258 -4.49 -24.39 -18.60
CA GLU A 258 -3.93 -23.83 -17.36
C GLU A 258 -5.02 -23.30 -16.43
N TYR A 259 -6.21 -23.02 -16.97
CA TYR A 259 -7.33 -22.39 -16.23
C TYR A 259 -8.32 -23.41 -15.64
N ALA A 260 -8.01 -24.69 -15.68
CA ALA A 260 -8.85 -25.71 -15.03
C ALA A 260 -8.97 -25.42 -13.51
N GLY A 261 -10.23 -25.44 -13.01
CA GLY A 261 -10.59 -25.13 -11.62
C GLY A 261 -10.93 -23.65 -11.37
N PHE A 262 -10.69 -22.72 -12.30
CA PHE A 262 -11.02 -21.30 -12.10
C PHE A 262 -12.53 -21.04 -12.01
N GLU A 263 -13.37 -21.95 -12.50
CA GLU A 263 -14.83 -21.92 -12.40
C GLU A 263 -15.34 -21.95 -10.94
N GLU A 264 -14.51 -22.42 -9.99
CA GLU A 264 -14.87 -22.43 -8.56
C GLU A 264 -14.64 -21.08 -7.88
N LEU A 265 -14.00 -20.11 -8.55
CA LEU A 265 -13.66 -18.82 -7.96
C LEU A 265 -14.85 -17.84 -8.02
N GLY A 266 -15.04 -17.06 -6.96
CA GLY A 266 -16.05 -16.01 -6.90
C GLY A 266 -15.67 -14.74 -7.67
N ILE A 267 -15.06 -14.87 -8.87
CA ILE A 267 -14.64 -13.76 -9.71
C ILE A 267 -15.64 -13.51 -10.84
N LYS A 268 -15.62 -12.31 -11.43
CA LYS A 268 -16.55 -11.88 -12.49
C LYS A 268 -15.86 -11.55 -13.81
N HIS A 269 -14.58 -11.22 -13.78
CA HIS A 269 -13.85 -10.85 -14.99
C HIS A 269 -12.37 -11.26 -14.93
N LEU A 270 -11.78 -11.34 -16.11
CA LEU A 270 -10.33 -11.38 -16.31
C LEU A 270 -9.89 -10.11 -17.02
N ARG A 271 -8.72 -9.59 -16.68
CA ARG A 271 -8.13 -8.40 -17.30
C ARG A 271 -6.87 -8.77 -18.06
N LEU A 272 -6.90 -8.56 -19.39
CA LEU A 272 -5.73 -8.65 -20.27
C LEU A 272 -5.08 -7.26 -20.37
N SER A 273 -3.76 -7.17 -20.15
CA SER A 273 -2.99 -5.95 -20.33
C SER A 273 -2.00 -6.11 -21.47
N LEU A 274 -2.07 -5.22 -22.48
CA LEU A 274 -1.27 -5.27 -23.70
C LEU A 274 -0.65 -3.91 -24.00
N ASN A 275 0.48 -3.92 -24.72
CA ASN A 275 1.01 -2.73 -25.36
C ASN A 275 0.58 -2.73 -26.84
N CYS A 276 -0.01 -1.64 -27.32
CA CYS A 276 -0.48 -1.54 -28.71
C CYS A 276 0.62 -1.74 -29.75
N SER A 277 1.91 -1.52 -29.41
CA SER A 277 3.04 -1.75 -30.33
C SER A 277 3.25 -3.23 -30.65
N ASP A 278 2.97 -4.12 -29.67
CA ASP A 278 3.34 -5.55 -29.73
C ASP A 278 2.11 -6.45 -29.73
N ALA A 279 0.94 -5.89 -29.38
CA ALA A 279 -0.31 -6.62 -29.24
C ALA A 279 -0.82 -7.16 -30.56
N SER A 280 -1.27 -8.41 -30.54
CA SER A 280 -1.92 -9.03 -31.68
C SER A 280 -3.42 -9.30 -31.41
N LYS A 281 -4.20 -9.35 -32.48
CA LYS A 281 -5.59 -9.80 -32.41
C LYS A 281 -5.70 -11.20 -31.79
N LEU A 282 -4.72 -12.08 -32.07
CA LEU A 282 -4.69 -13.45 -31.54
C LEU A 282 -4.62 -13.48 -30.01
N ASP A 283 -3.93 -12.52 -29.37
CA ASP A 283 -3.86 -12.47 -27.90
C ASP A 283 -5.23 -12.18 -27.30
N VAL A 284 -5.99 -11.29 -27.92
CA VAL A 284 -7.37 -10.99 -27.50
C VAL A 284 -8.30 -12.18 -27.78
N GLU A 285 -8.15 -12.88 -28.91
CA GLU A 285 -8.91 -14.10 -29.22
C GLU A 285 -8.67 -15.21 -28.19
N LYS A 286 -7.43 -15.43 -27.78
CA LYS A 286 -7.09 -16.40 -26.71
C LYS A 286 -7.74 -16.01 -25.39
N ALA A 287 -7.65 -14.74 -24.99
CA ALA A 287 -8.26 -14.26 -23.74
C ALA A 287 -9.79 -14.40 -23.77
N LEU A 288 -10.43 -14.08 -24.88
CA LEU A 288 -11.88 -14.28 -25.07
C LEU A 288 -12.28 -15.76 -25.02
N ALA A 289 -11.46 -16.67 -25.55
CA ALA A 289 -11.72 -18.11 -25.46
C ALA A 289 -11.68 -18.57 -23.97
N ILE A 290 -10.71 -18.10 -23.19
CA ILE A 290 -10.60 -18.42 -21.75
C ILE A 290 -11.79 -17.85 -20.98
N THR A 291 -12.13 -16.57 -21.17
CA THR A 291 -13.26 -15.96 -20.45
C THR A 291 -14.59 -16.60 -20.82
N LYS A 292 -14.79 -16.98 -22.07
CA LYS A 292 -15.98 -17.69 -22.51
C LYS A 292 -16.13 -19.05 -21.85
N GLU A 293 -15.05 -19.83 -21.78
CA GLU A 293 -15.05 -21.16 -21.13
C GLU A 293 -15.40 -21.04 -19.65
N LEU A 294 -14.85 -20.02 -18.98
CA LEU A 294 -15.07 -19.77 -17.55
C LEU A 294 -16.37 -19.01 -17.25
N SER A 295 -17.15 -18.62 -18.25
CA SER A 295 -18.33 -17.75 -18.10
C SER A 295 -18.01 -16.42 -17.40
N LEU A 296 -16.85 -15.83 -17.72
CA LEU A 296 -16.35 -14.56 -17.19
C LEU A 296 -16.37 -13.48 -18.27
N GLU A 297 -16.32 -12.22 -17.87
CA GLU A 297 -16.16 -11.07 -18.75
C GLU A 297 -14.68 -10.74 -19.00
N LEU A 298 -14.36 -10.15 -20.15
CA LEU A 298 -13.01 -9.66 -20.47
C LEU A 298 -12.94 -8.14 -20.30
N ASP A 299 -11.99 -7.70 -19.48
CA ASP A 299 -11.48 -6.34 -19.47
C ASP A 299 -10.18 -6.26 -20.27
N LEU A 300 -10.05 -5.27 -21.14
CA LEU A 300 -8.87 -5.06 -21.95
C LEU A 300 -8.19 -3.75 -21.58
N ALA A 301 -6.98 -3.82 -21.06
CA ALA A 301 -6.14 -2.67 -20.75
C ALA A 301 -5.07 -2.53 -21.84
N VAL A 302 -4.99 -1.37 -22.48
CA VAL A 302 -4.03 -1.10 -23.53
C VAL A 302 -3.19 0.12 -23.23
N THR A 303 -1.89 0.00 -23.43
CA THR A 303 -0.94 1.10 -23.37
C THR A 303 -0.50 1.46 -24.79
N ALA A 304 -0.49 2.75 -25.12
CA ALA A 304 -0.10 3.24 -26.44
C ALA A 304 0.83 4.45 -26.33
N ASP A 305 1.59 4.71 -27.40
CA ASP A 305 2.49 5.86 -27.51
C ASP A 305 1.78 7.08 -28.13
N ASN A 306 0.78 6.81 -28.97
CA ASN A 306 0.07 7.84 -29.71
C ASN A 306 -1.36 7.41 -30.11
N PRO A 307 -2.24 8.36 -30.51
CA PRO A 307 -3.62 8.05 -30.87
C PRO A 307 -3.79 7.13 -32.07
N GLU A 308 -2.83 7.12 -33.00
CA GLU A 308 -2.92 6.27 -34.20
C GLU A 308 -2.73 4.79 -33.86
N GLN A 309 -1.84 4.47 -32.94
CA GLN A 309 -1.72 3.10 -32.39
C GLN A 309 -3.05 2.64 -31.79
N VAL A 310 -3.75 3.51 -31.05
CA VAL A 310 -5.06 3.21 -30.46
C VAL A 310 -6.08 2.87 -31.59
N ARG A 311 -6.18 3.72 -32.63
CA ARG A 311 -7.09 3.48 -33.77
C ARG A 311 -6.77 2.18 -34.46
N THR A 312 -5.51 2.00 -34.87
CA THR A 312 -5.07 0.82 -35.64
C THR A 312 -5.32 -0.47 -34.87
N PHE A 313 -5.01 -0.48 -33.59
CA PHE A 313 -5.22 -1.65 -32.75
C PHE A 313 -6.72 -2.01 -32.67
N PHE A 314 -7.60 -1.09 -32.31
CA PHE A 314 -9.03 -1.38 -32.19
C PHE A 314 -9.70 -1.66 -33.55
N GLN A 315 -9.26 -1.06 -34.65
CA GLN A 315 -9.70 -1.43 -36.00
C GLN A 315 -9.34 -2.87 -36.33
N SER A 316 -8.15 -3.35 -35.91
CA SER A 316 -7.73 -4.74 -36.15
C SER A 316 -8.60 -5.76 -35.40
N LEU A 317 -9.14 -5.40 -34.25
CA LEU A 317 -10.03 -6.26 -33.46
C LEU A 317 -11.39 -6.43 -34.14
N GLY A 318 -11.91 -5.40 -34.82
CA GLY A 318 -13.21 -5.44 -35.48
C GLY A 318 -14.33 -5.85 -34.51
N GLN A 319 -15.13 -6.85 -34.89
CA GLN A 319 -16.27 -7.31 -34.08
C GLN A 319 -15.88 -7.94 -32.71
N LEU A 320 -14.61 -8.32 -32.50
CA LEU A 320 -14.19 -8.84 -31.21
C LEU A 320 -14.37 -7.80 -30.09
N SER A 321 -14.28 -6.51 -30.41
CA SER A 321 -14.51 -5.42 -29.49
C SER A 321 -15.86 -5.48 -28.77
N ASN A 322 -16.89 -6.08 -29.43
CA ASN A 322 -18.24 -6.25 -28.85
C ASN A 322 -18.27 -7.21 -27.65
N GLN A 323 -17.24 -8.04 -27.50
CA GLN A 323 -17.14 -9.04 -26.42
C GLN A 323 -16.32 -8.52 -25.22
N ILE A 324 -15.78 -7.29 -25.32
CA ILE A 324 -14.98 -6.66 -24.27
C ILE A 324 -15.90 -5.84 -23.37
N ARG A 325 -15.87 -6.11 -22.07
CA ARG A 325 -16.67 -5.40 -21.07
C ARG A 325 -16.23 -3.95 -20.91
N THR A 326 -14.93 -3.74 -20.70
CA THR A 326 -14.33 -2.42 -20.48
C THR A 326 -12.96 -2.33 -21.14
N VAL A 327 -12.71 -1.23 -21.81
CA VAL A 327 -11.42 -0.88 -22.40
C VAL A 327 -10.75 0.17 -21.53
N PHE A 328 -9.62 -0.16 -20.92
CA PHE A 328 -8.77 0.76 -20.16
C PHE A 328 -7.67 1.30 -21.08
N LEU A 329 -7.57 2.62 -21.17
CA LEU A 329 -6.60 3.30 -22.02
C LEU A 329 -5.50 3.94 -21.18
N PHE A 330 -4.24 3.66 -21.52
CA PHE A 330 -3.08 4.22 -20.86
C PHE A 330 -2.06 4.72 -21.88
N SER A 331 -1.19 5.61 -21.43
CA SER A 331 -0.08 6.14 -22.23
C SER A 331 1.24 5.60 -21.70
N SER A 332 2.18 5.30 -22.60
CA SER A 332 3.57 5.00 -22.24
C SER A 332 4.36 6.26 -21.88
N GLN A 333 3.86 7.45 -22.25
CA GLN A 333 4.55 8.73 -22.08
C GLN A 333 3.92 9.59 -20.97
N ASP A 334 2.58 9.57 -20.89
CA ASP A 334 1.83 10.40 -19.96
C ASP A 334 1.41 9.55 -18.74
N LYS A 335 1.41 10.14 -17.56
CA LYS A 335 1.05 9.46 -16.31
C LYS A 335 -0.44 9.21 -16.14
N THR A 336 -1.28 9.97 -16.85
CA THR A 336 -2.73 9.77 -16.93
C THR A 336 -3.16 9.68 -18.38
N THR A 337 -4.33 9.09 -18.63
CA THR A 337 -4.86 8.88 -19.99
C THR A 337 -5.02 10.20 -20.74
N PRO A 338 -4.34 10.41 -21.88
CA PRO A 338 -4.52 11.61 -22.69
C PRO A 338 -5.90 11.65 -23.33
N ILE A 339 -6.54 12.81 -23.33
CA ILE A 339 -7.87 13.03 -23.96
C ILE A 339 -7.85 12.63 -25.44
N LYS A 340 -6.73 12.86 -26.14
CA LYS A 340 -6.55 12.45 -27.54
C LYS A 340 -6.68 10.94 -27.76
N PHE A 341 -6.32 10.10 -26.76
CA PHE A 341 -6.48 8.64 -26.83
C PHE A 341 -7.95 8.24 -26.65
N ILE A 342 -8.65 8.89 -25.73
CA ILE A 342 -10.08 8.66 -25.51
C ILE A 342 -10.88 9.01 -26.78
N LYS A 343 -10.56 10.12 -27.43
CA LYS A 343 -11.17 10.51 -28.71
C LYS A 343 -10.90 9.46 -29.81
N ALA A 344 -9.64 9.03 -29.95
CA ALA A 344 -9.25 8.03 -30.94
C ALA A 344 -9.96 6.68 -30.73
N ALA A 345 -10.12 6.23 -29.48
CA ALA A 345 -10.85 5.02 -29.16
C ALA A 345 -12.35 5.18 -29.45
N ASN A 346 -12.96 6.30 -29.09
CA ASN A 346 -14.38 6.57 -29.37
C ASN A 346 -14.72 6.59 -30.88
N GLU A 347 -13.79 7.03 -31.74
CA GLU A 347 -13.97 7.02 -33.19
C GLU A 347 -14.14 5.60 -33.74
N VAL A 348 -13.53 4.60 -33.11
CA VAL A 348 -13.55 3.19 -33.55
C VAL A 348 -14.53 2.35 -32.76
N LEU A 349 -14.64 2.59 -31.43
CA LEU A 349 -15.43 1.77 -30.50
C LEU A 349 -16.83 2.35 -30.21
N ALA A 350 -17.28 3.36 -30.93
CA ALA A 350 -18.51 4.11 -30.64
C ALA A 350 -19.70 3.19 -30.31
N GLY A 351 -20.11 3.19 -29.04
CA GLY A 351 -21.25 2.43 -28.52
C GLY A 351 -21.04 0.92 -28.32
N VAL A 352 -19.82 0.41 -28.55
CA VAL A 352 -19.50 -1.03 -28.51
C VAL A 352 -18.93 -1.45 -27.16
N SER A 353 -17.98 -0.70 -26.65
CA SER A 353 -17.31 -0.98 -25.37
C SER A 353 -17.30 0.24 -24.46
N LYS A 354 -17.32 0.03 -23.17
CA LYS A 354 -17.15 1.10 -22.20
C LYS A 354 -15.68 1.49 -22.12
N ILE A 355 -15.40 2.79 -22.25
CA ILE A 355 -14.04 3.30 -22.16
C ILE A 355 -13.78 3.82 -20.75
N ALA A 356 -12.69 3.34 -20.18
CA ALA A 356 -12.11 3.78 -18.93
C ALA A 356 -10.79 4.52 -19.17
N GLY A 357 -10.57 5.58 -18.42
CA GLY A 357 -9.30 6.30 -18.36
C GLY A 357 -8.75 6.32 -16.93
N GLY A 358 -7.77 7.16 -16.70
CA GLY A 358 -7.12 7.28 -15.39
C GLY A 358 -5.64 6.99 -15.51
N THR A 359 -5.15 6.08 -14.71
CA THR A 359 -3.74 5.72 -14.72
C THR A 359 -3.53 4.22 -14.51
N ASP A 360 -2.46 3.69 -15.07
CA ASP A 360 -1.95 2.35 -14.77
C ASP A 360 -0.94 2.38 -13.61
N LEU A 361 -0.76 3.55 -13.03
CA LEU A 361 0.12 3.85 -11.89
C LEU A 361 -0.70 4.00 -10.60
N TYR A 362 -0.14 4.70 -9.61
CA TYR A 362 -0.74 4.93 -8.31
C TYR A 362 -1.84 5.99 -8.33
N PHE A 363 -2.65 6.03 -7.28
CA PHE A 363 -3.69 7.02 -7.09
C PHE A 363 -3.17 8.46 -7.18
N THR A 364 -1.93 8.72 -6.77
CA THR A 364 -1.30 10.04 -6.81
C THR A 364 -1.38 10.70 -8.20
N GLU A 365 -1.20 9.94 -9.27
CA GLU A 365 -1.21 10.49 -10.63
C GLU A 365 -2.61 10.99 -11.02
N LEU A 366 -3.63 10.20 -10.66
CA LEU A 366 -5.02 10.59 -10.87
C LEU A 366 -5.43 11.75 -9.95
N ASN A 367 -5.00 11.74 -8.69
CA ASN A 367 -5.29 12.77 -7.71
C ASN A 367 -4.71 14.15 -8.13
N ARG A 368 -3.52 14.15 -8.73
CA ARG A 368 -2.86 15.35 -9.28
C ARG A 368 -3.43 15.82 -10.60
N ASN A 369 -3.92 14.89 -11.43
CA ASN A 369 -4.44 15.20 -12.76
C ASN A 369 -5.70 14.38 -13.11
N PRO A 370 -6.88 14.74 -12.58
CA PRO A 370 -8.13 14.02 -12.81
C PRO A 370 -8.84 14.38 -14.12
N GLU A 371 -8.26 15.20 -15.00
CA GLU A 371 -8.97 15.78 -16.17
C GLU A 371 -9.59 14.72 -17.09
N CYS A 372 -8.92 13.59 -17.30
CA CYS A 372 -9.43 12.51 -18.17
C CYS A 372 -10.79 11.97 -17.70
N SER A 373 -11.10 12.05 -16.40
CA SER A 373 -12.36 11.57 -15.83
C SER A 373 -13.60 12.16 -16.48
N ARG A 374 -13.50 13.41 -16.98
CA ARG A 374 -14.62 14.11 -17.64
C ARG A 374 -15.03 13.46 -18.97
N PHE A 375 -14.18 12.66 -19.60
CA PHE A 375 -14.33 12.14 -20.96
C PHE A 375 -14.56 10.64 -21.02
N VAL A 376 -14.63 9.95 -19.87
CA VAL A 376 -14.79 8.50 -19.77
C VAL A 376 -15.96 8.13 -18.86
N GLU A 377 -16.45 6.89 -18.98
CA GLU A 377 -17.51 6.35 -18.11
C GLU A 377 -16.96 5.88 -16.76
N SER A 378 -15.71 5.41 -16.74
CA SER A 378 -15.05 4.93 -15.54
C SER A 378 -13.59 5.37 -15.47
N ILE A 379 -13.07 5.43 -14.24
CA ILE A 379 -11.65 5.71 -13.98
C ILE A 379 -10.97 4.50 -13.37
N ASN A 380 -9.66 4.39 -13.58
CA ASN A 380 -8.81 3.35 -13.02
C ASN A 380 -7.54 3.92 -12.41
N PHE A 381 -7.06 3.25 -11.37
CA PHE A 381 -5.69 3.39 -10.84
C PHE A 381 -5.27 2.06 -10.22
N SER A 382 -3.98 1.84 -10.04
CA SER A 382 -3.45 0.63 -9.41
C SER A 382 -3.06 0.86 -7.95
N ILE A 383 -2.98 -0.23 -7.19
CA ILE A 383 -2.54 -0.25 -5.80
C ILE A 383 -1.49 -1.34 -5.61
N ASN A 384 -0.44 -1.02 -4.85
CA ASN A 384 0.40 -1.99 -4.19
C ASN A 384 0.89 -1.42 -2.84
N PRO A 385 1.07 -2.26 -1.80
CA PRO A 385 1.42 -1.78 -0.46
C PRO A 385 2.92 -1.55 -0.26
N GLN A 386 3.77 -1.79 -1.27
CA GLN A 386 5.23 -1.81 -1.15
C GLN A 386 5.92 -0.73 -1.98
N VAL A 387 5.39 0.50 -1.95
CA VAL A 387 6.08 1.62 -2.61
C VAL A 387 7.26 2.12 -1.77
N HIS A 388 7.11 2.21 -0.46
CA HIS A 388 8.11 2.80 0.44
C HIS A 388 8.63 1.85 1.51
N SER A 389 7.92 0.77 1.81
CA SER A 389 8.31 -0.23 2.81
C SER A 389 7.94 -1.64 2.37
N PHE A 390 8.71 -2.63 2.85
CA PHE A 390 8.61 -4.02 2.39
C PHE A 390 8.31 -5.00 3.53
N ASP A 391 8.20 -4.51 4.76
CA ASP A 391 7.94 -5.31 5.96
C ASP A 391 6.44 -5.61 6.13
N ASP A 392 6.13 -6.76 6.73
CA ASP A 392 4.77 -7.27 6.88
C ASP A 392 3.87 -6.30 7.65
N ARG A 393 4.40 -5.65 8.69
CA ARG A 393 3.64 -4.72 9.51
C ARG A 393 3.13 -3.53 8.71
N THR A 394 4.01 -2.88 7.94
CA THR A 394 3.61 -1.77 7.07
C THR A 394 2.59 -2.20 6.02
N LEU A 395 2.75 -3.40 5.45
CA LEU A 395 1.79 -3.93 4.48
C LEU A 395 0.40 -4.14 5.10
N ILE A 396 0.33 -4.61 6.34
CA ILE A 396 -0.92 -4.79 7.09
C ILE A 396 -1.56 -3.43 7.35
N GLN A 397 -0.81 -2.47 7.89
CA GLN A 397 -1.28 -1.10 8.17
C GLN A 397 -1.82 -0.42 6.90
N ASN A 398 -1.16 -0.61 5.76
CA ASN A 398 -1.54 -0.01 4.49
C ASN A 398 -2.90 -0.50 3.95
N THR A 399 -3.43 -1.62 4.43
CA THR A 399 -4.78 -2.07 4.02
C THR A 399 -5.86 -1.07 4.43
N ALA A 400 -5.75 -0.42 5.59
CA ALA A 400 -6.73 0.56 6.08
C ALA A 400 -6.86 1.79 5.15
N THR A 401 -5.77 2.21 4.50
CA THR A 401 -5.75 3.37 3.60
C THR A 401 -6.58 3.16 2.34
N GLN A 402 -6.80 1.93 1.91
CA GLN A 402 -7.49 1.63 0.65
C GLN A 402 -8.95 2.12 0.65
N LYS A 403 -9.63 2.11 1.82
CA LYS A 403 -10.95 2.74 1.99
C LYS A 403 -10.89 4.25 1.71
N THR A 404 -9.91 4.94 2.30
CA THR A 404 -9.72 6.38 2.11
C THR A 404 -9.41 6.72 0.65
N ILE A 405 -8.57 5.94 -0.01
CA ILE A 405 -8.25 6.11 -1.44
C ILE A 405 -9.52 5.96 -2.30
N GLY A 406 -10.31 4.92 -2.06
CA GLY A 406 -11.57 4.70 -2.78
C GLY A 406 -12.55 5.86 -2.60
N THR A 407 -12.71 6.35 -1.38
CA THR A 407 -13.56 7.50 -1.07
C THR A 407 -13.05 8.78 -1.77
N ASN A 408 -11.73 9.03 -1.74
CA ASN A 408 -11.14 10.19 -2.41
C ASN A 408 -11.24 10.10 -3.93
N ALA A 409 -11.10 8.91 -4.51
CA ALA A 409 -11.31 8.71 -5.94
C ALA A 409 -12.75 9.10 -6.37
N ALA A 410 -13.75 8.79 -5.54
CA ALA A 410 -15.13 9.22 -5.78
C ALA A 410 -15.29 10.75 -5.68
N LEU A 411 -14.61 11.40 -4.74
CA LEU A 411 -14.66 12.85 -4.59
C LEU A 411 -14.06 13.61 -5.78
N ILE A 412 -12.91 13.14 -6.32
CA ILE A 412 -12.25 13.80 -7.46
C ILE A 412 -12.87 13.44 -8.82
N SER A 413 -13.68 12.39 -8.87
CA SER A 413 -14.34 11.92 -10.10
C SER A 413 -15.80 11.59 -9.82
N PRO A 414 -16.63 12.59 -9.47
CA PRO A 414 -18.03 12.38 -9.14
C PRO A 414 -18.79 11.75 -10.31
N ASP A 415 -19.77 10.90 -10.01
CA ASP A 415 -20.63 10.19 -10.96
C ASP A 415 -19.92 9.21 -11.89
N LYS A 416 -18.64 8.89 -11.63
CA LYS A 416 -17.88 7.89 -12.39
C LYS A 416 -17.84 6.55 -11.68
N LYS A 417 -17.84 5.46 -12.46
CA LYS A 417 -17.50 4.15 -11.95
C LYS A 417 -16.00 4.11 -11.65
N ILE A 418 -15.63 3.56 -10.50
CA ILE A 418 -14.24 3.48 -10.09
C ILE A 418 -13.80 2.03 -10.14
N SER A 419 -12.73 1.80 -10.88
CA SER A 419 -12.03 0.52 -10.95
C SER A 419 -10.67 0.65 -10.29
N ILE A 420 -10.30 -0.31 -9.45
CA ILE A 420 -8.96 -0.39 -8.88
C ILE A 420 -8.25 -1.62 -9.44
N GLY A 421 -7.18 -1.39 -10.17
CA GLY A 421 -6.43 -2.52 -10.74
C GLY A 421 -5.31 -2.14 -11.70
N PRO A 422 -4.30 -3.03 -11.78
CA PRO A 422 -4.10 -4.22 -10.93
C PRO A 422 -3.73 -3.88 -9.48
N ILE A 423 -4.22 -4.70 -8.55
CA ILE A 423 -3.78 -4.71 -7.15
C ILE A 423 -2.75 -5.83 -7.03
N THR A 424 -1.52 -5.49 -6.62
CA THR A 424 -0.39 -6.42 -6.54
C THR A 424 0.36 -6.24 -5.23
N LEU A 425 1.08 -7.23 -4.75
CA LEU A 425 1.92 -7.06 -3.56
C LEU A 425 3.14 -6.15 -3.83
N ARG A 426 3.76 -6.29 -5.00
CA ARG A 426 4.91 -5.48 -5.43
C ARG A 426 4.54 -4.52 -6.55
N PRO A 427 5.23 -3.38 -6.69
CA PRO A 427 5.14 -2.57 -7.90
C PRO A 427 5.41 -3.42 -9.14
N ARG A 428 4.63 -3.25 -10.18
CA ARG A 428 4.85 -3.95 -11.46
C ARG A 428 6.08 -3.42 -12.20
N TYR A 429 6.35 -2.14 -12.04
CA TYR A 429 7.52 -1.40 -12.54
C TYR A 429 7.67 -0.09 -11.76
N ASN A 430 8.86 0.53 -11.85
CA ASN A 430 9.12 1.85 -11.25
C ASN A 430 8.77 2.96 -12.26
N PRO A 431 7.69 3.75 -12.07
CA PRO A 431 7.27 4.79 -13.01
C PRO A 431 8.21 6.01 -13.09
N ASN A 432 9.13 6.13 -12.14
CA ASN A 432 10.09 7.23 -12.05
C ASN A 432 11.52 6.79 -12.42
N ALA A 433 11.70 5.54 -12.84
CA ALA A 433 13.00 5.05 -13.27
C ALA A 433 13.46 5.78 -14.54
N THR A 434 14.66 6.35 -14.49
CA THR A 434 15.30 7.01 -15.65
C THR A 434 16.12 6.03 -16.48
N GLN A 435 16.33 4.81 -15.97
CA GLN A 435 16.98 3.69 -16.63
C GLN A 435 16.22 2.39 -16.34
N PRO A 436 16.32 1.35 -17.20
CA PRO A 436 15.76 0.05 -16.89
C PRO A 436 16.21 -0.41 -15.50
N ASP A 437 15.27 -0.97 -14.73
CA ASP A 437 15.57 -1.51 -13.39
C ASP A 437 16.76 -2.46 -13.49
N LYS A 438 17.93 -2.00 -13.05
CA LYS A 438 18.95 -2.94 -12.60
C LYS A 438 18.37 -3.54 -11.35
N ASP A 439 18.14 -4.84 -11.38
CA ASP A 439 17.59 -5.59 -10.27
C ASP A 439 18.40 -5.31 -8.99
N VAL A 440 17.92 -4.35 -8.20
CA VAL A 440 18.60 -3.89 -6.96
C VAL A 440 18.07 -4.61 -5.72
N SER A 441 17.14 -5.53 -5.92
CA SER A 441 16.76 -6.45 -4.85
C SER A 441 17.96 -7.39 -4.61
N ASN A 442 18.45 -7.44 -3.39
CA ASN A 442 19.38 -8.50 -2.96
C ASN A 442 18.72 -9.91 -3.04
N THR A 443 17.55 -10.00 -3.64
CA THR A 443 16.81 -11.23 -3.87
C THR A 443 16.99 -11.63 -5.35
N PRO A 444 17.22 -12.89 -5.65
CA PRO A 444 17.34 -13.39 -7.01
C PRO A 444 16.01 -13.40 -7.78
N LEU A 445 14.88 -13.03 -7.14
CA LEU A 445 13.59 -12.83 -7.81
C LEU A 445 13.49 -11.45 -8.46
N PRO A 446 12.78 -11.32 -9.59
CA PRO A 446 12.47 -10.03 -10.19
C PRO A 446 11.83 -9.06 -9.21
N SER A 447 12.10 -7.75 -9.33
CA SER A 447 11.60 -6.71 -8.42
C SER A 447 10.06 -6.69 -8.26
N SER A 448 9.34 -7.13 -9.31
CA SER A 448 7.88 -7.22 -9.31
C SER A 448 7.31 -8.50 -8.67
N VAL A 449 8.16 -9.41 -8.20
CA VAL A 449 7.77 -10.69 -7.57
C VAL A 449 7.97 -10.62 -6.06
N ASP A 450 6.96 -11.01 -5.31
CA ASP A 450 7.03 -11.17 -3.86
C ASP A 450 6.94 -12.67 -3.49
N ALA A 451 7.91 -13.16 -2.74
CA ALA A 451 7.90 -14.57 -2.30
C ALA A 451 6.68 -14.90 -1.41
N ARG A 452 6.08 -13.90 -0.76
CA ARG A 452 4.85 -14.06 0.05
C ARG A 452 3.62 -14.35 -0.81
N GLN A 453 3.67 -14.13 -2.15
CA GLN A 453 2.56 -14.40 -3.06
C GLN A 453 1.97 -15.82 -2.90
N ARG A 454 2.81 -16.80 -2.58
CA ARG A 454 2.42 -18.20 -2.37
C ARG A 454 2.18 -18.59 -0.90
N THR A 455 2.05 -17.62 0.02
CA THR A 455 1.91 -17.89 1.45
C THR A 455 0.53 -17.48 1.99
N TRP A 456 0.24 -17.89 3.23
CA TRP A 456 -0.95 -17.46 3.98
C TRP A 456 -1.06 -15.93 4.08
N PHE A 457 0.08 -15.22 4.10
CA PHE A 457 0.12 -13.76 4.21
C PHE A 457 -0.64 -13.08 3.07
N THR A 458 -0.46 -13.53 1.83
CA THR A 458 -1.19 -12.97 0.68
C THR A 458 -2.68 -13.22 0.78
N GLU A 459 -3.10 -14.39 1.24
CA GLU A 459 -4.50 -14.69 1.50
C GLU A 459 -5.10 -13.73 2.55
N ALA A 460 -4.42 -13.57 3.68
CA ALA A 460 -4.81 -12.69 4.78
C ALA A 460 -4.88 -11.22 4.34
N TRP A 461 -3.82 -10.75 3.70
CA TRP A 461 -3.74 -9.38 3.19
C TRP A 461 -4.83 -9.08 2.17
N THR A 462 -5.11 -10.03 1.24
CA THR A 462 -6.15 -9.85 0.21
C THR A 462 -7.54 -9.75 0.82
N ALA A 463 -7.84 -10.53 1.85
CA ALA A 463 -9.10 -10.45 2.56
C ALA A 463 -9.31 -9.07 3.21
N MET A 464 -8.27 -8.53 3.87
CA MET A 464 -8.35 -7.21 4.50
C MET A 464 -8.34 -6.07 3.48
N SER A 465 -7.62 -6.23 2.37
CA SER A 465 -7.67 -5.32 1.23
C SER A 465 -9.08 -5.23 0.65
N LEU A 466 -9.74 -6.36 0.38
CA LEU A 466 -11.11 -6.38 -0.13
C LEU A 466 -12.10 -5.76 0.86
N ARG A 467 -11.98 -6.04 2.17
CA ARG A 467 -12.79 -5.42 3.21
C ARG A 467 -12.68 -3.89 3.13
N SER A 468 -11.47 -3.39 3.18
CA SER A 468 -11.18 -1.94 3.17
C SER A 468 -11.71 -1.26 1.90
N ILE A 469 -11.48 -1.86 0.73
CA ILE A 469 -11.97 -1.33 -0.55
C ILE A 469 -13.50 -1.35 -0.61
N ALA A 470 -14.14 -2.42 -0.17
CA ALA A 470 -15.60 -2.52 -0.16
C ALA A 470 -16.22 -1.46 0.76
N GLU A 471 -15.64 -1.24 1.94
CA GLU A 471 -16.12 -0.23 2.89
C GLU A 471 -16.01 1.22 2.38
N ALA A 472 -15.26 1.50 1.32
CA ALA A 472 -15.33 2.79 0.64
C ALA A 472 -16.70 3.04 0.00
N ASN A 473 -17.47 1.97 -0.28
CA ASN A 473 -18.81 1.99 -0.88
C ASN A 473 -18.91 2.82 -2.17
N ALA A 474 -17.81 2.89 -2.92
CA ALA A 474 -17.69 3.70 -4.12
C ALA A 474 -17.03 2.93 -5.29
N ILE A 475 -16.46 1.76 -5.01
CA ILE A 475 -15.66 1.00 -5.97
C ILE A 475 -16.57 0.01 -6.71
N SER A 476 -16.58 0.09 -8.02
CA SER A 476 -17.41 -0.79 -8.87
C SER A 476 -16.68 -2.06 -9.31
N SER A 477 -15.35 -2.04 -9.37
CA SER A 477 -14.56 -3.19 -9.87
C SER A 477 -13.16 -3.19 -9.28
N VAL A 478 -12.63 -4.39 -9.00
CA VAL A 478 -11.24 -4.59 -8.57
C VAL A 478 -10.60 -5.74 -9.35
N THR A 479 -9.34 -5.59 -9.72
CA THR A 479 -8.56 -6.65 -10.37
C THR A 479 -7.33 -6.94 -9.53
N TYR A 480 -7.28 -8.12 -8.90
CA TYR A 480 -6.14 -8.57 -8.09
C TYR A 480 -5.16 -9.37 -8.94
N PHE A 481 -3.88 -9.30 -8.59
CA PHE A 481 -2.80 -10.19 -9.03
C PHE A 481 -2.84 -10.60 -10.52
N GLN A 482 -2.12 -11.68 -10.81
CA GLN A 482 -2.30 -12.44 -12.05
C GLN A 482 -3.02 -13.76 -11.75
N THR A 483 -3.48 -14.43 -12.78
CA THR A 483 -4.07 -15.76 -12.67
C THR A 483 -2.99 -16.82 -12.38
N LEU A 484 -1.85 -16.74 -13.08
CA LEU A 484 -0.83 -17.79 -13.13
C LEU A 484 0.57 -17.29 -12.80
N GLY A 485 1.43 -18.21 -12.37
CA GLY A 485 2.85 -18.00 -12.10
C GLY A 485 3.13 -17.20 -10.84
N TRP A 486 4.34 -16.70 -10.71
CA TRP A 486 4.87 -16.08 -9.47
C TRP A 486 4.13 -14.85 -8.97
N ARG A 487 3.39 -14.17 -9.82
CA ARG A 487 2.54 -13.02 -9.48
C ARG A 487 1.05 -13.38 -9.43
N GLY A 488 0.77 -14.68 -9.61
CA GLY A 488 -0.58 -15.22 -9.71
C GLY A 488 -1.09 -15.85 -8.42
N ILE A 489 -2.19 -16.57 -8.60
CA ILE A 489 -2.85 -17.33 -7.53
C ILE A 489 -2.67 -18.84 -7.69
N LYS A 490 -2.09 -19.28 -8.81
CA LYS A 490 -1.80 -20.69 -9.16
C LYS A 490 -0.50 -20.74 -9.95
N GLU A 491 0.33 -21.72 -9.69
CA GLU A 491 1.55 -21.95 -10.48
C GLU A 491 1.22 -22.56 -11.85
N LEU A 492 2.08 -22.31 -12.82
CA LEU A 492 1.98 -22.92 -14.14
C LEU A 492 2.13 -24.46 -14.06
N SER A 493 1.52 -25.17 -15.02
CA SER A 493 1.62 -26.64 -15.12
C SER A 493 3.06 -27.16 -15.25
N LYS A 494 3.97 -26.33 -15.76
CA LYS A 494 5.41 -26.63 -15.84
C LYS A 494 6.18 -26.39 -14.54
N GLY A 495 5.55 -25.77 -13.52
CA GLY A 495 6.16 -25.42 -12.24
C GLY A 495 7.02 -24.17 -12.27
N SER A 496 7.59 -23.83 -11.12
CA SER A 496 8.45 -22.66 -10.93
C SER A 496 9.73 -22.74 -11.76
N LYS A 497 10.13 -21.60 -12.31
CA LYS A 497 11.41 -21.44 -13.04
C LYS A 497 12.62 -21.40 -12.10
N ASP A 498 12.42 -21.11 -10.83
CA ASP A 498 13.46 -20.95 -9.80
C ASP A 498 12.96 -21.54 -8.47
N LEU A 499 13.23 -22.83 -8.26
CA LEU A 499 12.83 -23.55 -7.06
C LEU A 499 13.63 -23.17 -5.80
N ASP A 500 14.77 -22.50 -5.95
CA ASP A 500 15.55 -22.05 -4.80
C ASP A 500 14.93 -20.83 -4.14
N ASN A 501 14.37 -19.92 -4.92
CA ASN A 501 13.86 -18.65 -4.46
C ASN A 501 12.33 -18.56 -4.44
N PHE A 502 11.64 -19.34 -5.30
CA PHE A 502 10.19 -19.43 -5.32
C PHE A 502 9.76 -20.90 -5.45
N LYS A 503 9.63 -21.56 -4.29
CA LYS A 503 9.37 -23.02 -4.19
C LYS A 503 7.89 -23.32 -4.40
N SER A 504 7.46 -23.49 -5.63
CA SER A 504 6.09 -23.92 -5.97
C SER A 504 6.09 -25.17 -6.85
N ALA A 505 5.15 -26.06 -6.60
CA ALA A 505 4.96 -27.26 -7.40
C ALA A 505 4.19 -26.95 -8.70
N PRO A 506 4.33 -27.77 -9.75
CA PRO A 506 3.53 -27.66 -10.96
C PRO A 506 2.02 -27.59 -10.67
N GLY A 507 1.35 -26.53 -11.11
CA GLY A 507 -0.10 -26.34 -10.97
C GLY A 507 -0.56 -26.08 -9.52
N GLU A 508 0.33 -25.78 -8.60
CA GLU A 508 0.00 -25.51 -7.18
C GLU A 508 -0.94 -24.31 -7.06
N LYS A 509 -2.08 -24.51 -6.38
CA LYS A 509 -2.98 -23.43 -5.97
C LYS A 509 -2.39 -22.77 -4.71
N PHE A 510 -2.09 -21.49 -4.77
CA PHE A 510 -1.55 -20.77 -3.60
C PHE A 510 -2.66 -20.51 -2.57
N PRO A 511 -2.36 -20.28 -1.28
CA PRO A 511 -3.38 -20.09 -0.24
C PRO A 511 -4.46 -19.05 -0.59
N VAL A 512 -4.12 -17.97 -1.27
CA VAL A 512 -5.05 -16.93 -1.72
C VAL A 512 -6.12 -17.47 -2.70
N TRP A 513 -5.92 -18.60 -3.33
CA TRP A 513 -6.94 -19.31 -4.12
C TRP A 513 -8.18 -19.61 -3.28
N ARG A 514 -7.97 -20.11 -2.07
CA ARG A 514 -9.07 -20.42 -1.13
C ARG A 514 -9.90 -19.19 -0.80
N PHE A 515 -9.25 -18.04 -0.67
CA PHE A 515 -9.94 -16.77 -0.48
C PHE A 515 -10.89 -16.47 -1.66
N PHE A 516 -10.39 -16.48 -2.91
CA PHE A 516 -11.23 -16.22 -4.07
C PHE A 516 -12.34 -17.26 -4.26
N ALA A 517 -12.11 -18.53 -3.97
CA ALA A 517 -13.13 -19.57 -3.98
C ALA A 517 -14.22 -19.30 -2.92
N SER A 518 -13.84 -18.79 -1.75
CA SER A 518 -14.77 -18.49 -0.66
C SER A 518 -15.76 -17.36 -0.97
N LEU A 519 -15.48 -16.53 -1.97
CA LEU A 519 -16.34 -15.42 -2.41
C LEU A 519 -17.51 -15.87 -3.27
N GLN A 520 -17.49 -17.12 -3.77
CA GLN A 520 -18.53 -17.61 -4.66
C GLN A 520 -19.90 -17.59 -3.98
N GLY A 521 -20.89 -16.97 -4.63
CA GLY A 521 -22.25 -16.81 -4.14
C GLY A 521 -22.47 -15.62 -3.22
N PHE A 522 -21.41 -14.94 -2.74
CA PHE A 522 -21.55 -13.75 -1.92
C PHE A 522 -21.57 -12.47 -2.77
N THR A 523 -22.45 -11.53 -2.40
CA THR A 523 -22.66 -10.27 -3.12
C THR A 523 -22.43 -9.04 -2.27
N HIS A 524 -22.45 -9.18 -0.95
CA HIS A 524 -22.30 -8.10 0.01
C HIS A 524 -21.28 -8.44 1.09
N THR A 525 -20.81 -7.41 1.77
CA THR A 525 -20.11 -7.51 3.05
C THR A 525 -20.85 -6.67 4.10
N LEU A 526 -20.65 -7.00 5.38
CA LEU A 526 -21.04 -6.14 6.50
C LEU A 526 -19.81 -5.37 6.97
N ALA A 527 -20.00 -4.12 7.36
CA ALA A 527 -18.91 -3.34 7.93
C ALA A 527 -18.43 -3.95 9.25
N THR A 528 -17.13 -4.07 9.41
CA THR A 528 -16.49 -4.64 10.60
C THR A 528 -15.49 -3.66 11.21
N HIS A 529 -15.35 -3.70 12.53
CA HIS A 529 -14.34 -2.93 13.25
C HIS A 529 -13.66 -3.81 14.29
N SER A 530 -12.34 -3.94 14.17
CA SER A 530 -11.50 -4.62 15.15
C SER A 530 -10.86 -3.62 16.10
N THR A 531 -10.80 -3.93 17.40
CA THR A 531 -10.06 -3.13 18.39
C THR A 531 -8.53 -3.24 18.23
N ASN A 532 -8.05 -4.22 17.43
CA ASN A 532 -6.63 -4.41 17.15
C ASN A 532 -6.42 -4.96 15.72
N PRO A 533 -6.72 -4.16 14.68
CA PRO A 533 -6.75 -4.63 13.29
C PRO A 533 -5.38 -5.06 12.75
N GLU A 534 -4.28 -4.57 13.32
CA GLU A 534 -2.93 -5.01 12.95
C GLU A 534 -2.61 -6.43 13.44
N THR A 535 -3.35 -6.93 14.42
CA THR A 535 -3.18 -8.28 14.98
C THR A 535 -4.27 -9.22 14.51
N VAL A 536 -5.54 -8.82 14.65
CA VAL A 536 -6.69 -9.63 14.24
C VAL A 536 -7.71 -8.74 13.56
N ASP A 537 -8.19 -9.18 12.41
CA ASP A 537 -9.23 -8.47 11.67
C ASP A 537 -10.21 -9.45 11.00
N CYS A 538 -11.31 -8.95 10.42
CA CYS A 538 -12.40 -9.75 9.88
C CYS A 538 -13.02 -9.13 8.64
N LEU A 539 -13.22 -9.93 7.59
CA LEU A 539 -14.14 -9.65 6.49
C LEU A 539 -15.42 -10.48 6.70
N MET A 540 -16.57 -9.82 6.79
CA MET A 540 -17.86 -10.48 6.93
C MET A 540 -18.64 -10.48 5.62
N LEU A 541 -18.70 -11.61 4.94
CA LEU A 541 -19.45 -11.78 3.68
C LEU A 541 -20.92 -12.09 3.95
N LYS A 542 -21.82 -11.58 3.06
CA LYS A 542 -23.27 -11.79 3.14
C LYS A 542 -23.90 -12.08 1.77
N SER A 543 -24.82 -13.04 1.75
CA SER A 543 -25.71 -13.32 0.62
C SER A 543 -27.03 -13.88 1.13
N GLY A 544 -28.12 -13.10 1.05
CA GLY A 544 -29.38 -13.44 1.71
C GLY A 544 -29.18 -13.65 3.22
N GLU A 545 -29.59 -14.82 3.72
CA GLU A 545 -29.40 -15.23 5.12
C GLU A 545 -28.01 -15.85 5.39
N SER A 546 -27.24 -16.15 4.35
CA SER A 546 -25.93 -16.75 4.49
C SER A 546 -24.89 -15.72 4.88
N LEU A 547 -24.16 -16.00 5.96
CA LEU A 547 -23.05 -15.20 6.44
C LEU A 547 -21.78 -16.05 6.52
N LYS A 548 -20.64 -15.45 6.20
CA LYS A 548 -19.32 -16.07 6.34
C LYS A 548 -18.32 -15.08 6.90
N ALA A 549 -17.73 -15.39 8.03
CA ALA A 549 -16.64 -14.64 8.60
C ALA A 549 -15.29 -15.18 8.10
N ILE A 550 -14.44 -14.31 7.57
CA ILE A 550 -13.05 -14.59 7.23
C ILE A 550 -12.21 -13.83 8.24
N LEU A 551 -11.67 -14.57 9.22
CA LEU A 551 -10.89 -14.06 10.33
C LEU A 551 -9.41 -14.22 10.03
N VAL A 552 -8.65 -13.19 10.29
CA VAL A 552 -7.21 -13.19 10.09
C VAL A 552 -6.49 -12.96 11.40
N ASN A 553 -5.52 -13.78 11.73
CA ASN A 553 -4.55 -13.54 12.79
C ASN A 553 -3.16 -13.32 12.18
N PHE A 554 -2.71 -12.07 12.18
CA PHE A 554 -1.39 -11.69 11.68
C PHE A 554 -0.26 -11.95 12.68
N SER A 555 -0.59 -12.19 13.95
CA SER A 555 0.42 -12.36 14.99
C SER A 555 1.00 -13.78 15.03
N THR A 556 2.18 -13.89 15.60
CA THR A 556 2.88 -15.16 15.81
C THR A 556 2.40 -15.96 17.02
N ILE A 557 1.30 -15.50 17.67
CA ILE A 557 0.71 -16.16 18.84
C ILE A 557 -0.79 -16.39 18.63
N LYS A 558 -1.35 -17.32 19.40
CA LYS A 558 -2.80 -17.55 19.40
C LYS A 558 -3.55 -16.34 19.94
N GLN A 559 -4.66 -16.02 19.30
CA GLN A 559 -5.52 -14.89 19.68
C GLN A 559 -6.92 -15.37 20.08
N GLU A 560 -7.49 -14.79 21.13
CA GLU A 560 -8.89 -14.95 21.47
C GLU A 560 -9.67 -13.72 20.99
N VAL A 561 -10.77 -13.98 20.31
CA VAL A 561 -11.60 -12.95 19.66
C VAL A 561 -13.03 -13.05 20.14
N GLU A 562 -13.60 -11.92 20.53
CA GLU A 562 -15.01 -11.77 20.87
C GLU A 562 -15.73 -10.96 19.79
N PHE A 563 -17.02 -11.17 19.65
CA PHE A 563 -17.83 -10.51 18.64
C PHE A 563 -18.97 -9.72 19.28
N SER A 564 -19.35 -8.61 18.62
CA SER A 564 -20.58 -7.88 18.91
C SER A 564 -21.35 -7.58 17.63
N GLY A 565 -22.66 -7.46 17.72
CA GLY A 565 -23.56 -7.24 16.58
C GLY A 565 -24.10 -8.53 15.97
N ILE A 566 -23.35 -9.64 16.00
CA ILE A 566 -23.78 -10.97 15.55
C ILE A 566 -23.26 -12.00 16.55
N ASP A 567 -24.08 -12.99 16.90
CA ASP A 567 -23.66 -14.07 17.79
C ASP A 567 -22.87 -15.14 17.03
N ILE A 568 -21.57 -15.04 17.10
CA ILE A 568 -20.61 -16.02 16.53
C ILE A 568 -19.97 -16.87 17.65
N GLY A 569 -20.13 -16.44 18.92
CA GLY A 569 -19.38 -16.97 20.05
C GLY A 569 -17.90 -16.58 20.01
N SER A 570 -17.19 -16.79 21.11
CA SER A 570 -15.73 -16.53 21.17
C SER A 570 -14.98 -17.49 20.26
N GLN A 571 -13.99 -16.99 19.53
CA GLN A 571 -13.15 -17.79 18.63
C GLN A 571 -11.69 -17.76 19.08
N ARG A 572 -11.00 -18.87 18.89
CA ARG A 572 -9.56 -18.98 19.11
C ARG A 572 -8.85 -19.19 17.77
N LEU A 573 -8.03 -18.20 17.40
CA LEU A 573 -7.31 -18.20 16.13
C LEU A 573 -5.88 -18.70 16.32
N GLU A 574 -5.42 -19.59 15.45
CA GLU A 574 -4.05 -20.02 15.40
C GLU A 574 -3.14 -18.87 14.93
N PRO A 575 -1.83 -18.90 15.25
CA PRO A 575 -0.86 -17.92 14.75
C PRO A 575 -0.82 -17.89 13.22
N GLU A 576 -0.61 -16.69 12.64
CA GLU A 576 -0.33 -16.54 11.20
C GLU A 576 -1.33 -17.31 10.32
N SER A 577 -2.62 -17.09 10.53
CA SER A 577 -3.68 -17.92 9.95
C SER A 577 -4.85 -17.13 9.40
N VAL A 578 -5.57 -17.76 8.46
CA VAL A 578 -6.88 -17.32 7.97
C VAL A 578 -7.91 -18.41 8.29
N THR A 579 -8.95 -18.04 9.03
CA THR A 579 -10.03 -18.93 9.48
C THR A 579 -11.34 -18.53 8.80
N TYR A 580 -12.04 -19.52 8.24
CA TYR A 580 -13.33 -19.36 7.59
C TYR A 580 -14.42 -19.96 8.47
N LEU A 581 -15.42 -19.15 8.83
CA LEU A 581 -16.56 -19.59 9.66
C LEU A 581 -17.86 -19.32 8.91
N GLU A 582 -18.64 -20.38 8.67
CA GLU A 582 -20.03 -20.23 8.26
C GLU A 582 -20.84 -19.81 9.50
N VAL A 583 -21.49 -18.65 9.42
CA VAL A 583 -22.31 -18.11 10.48
C VAL A 583 -23.77 -18.37 10.13
N LYS A 584 -24.47 -19.12 10.96
CA LYS A 584 -25.92 -19.33 10.78
C LYS A 584 -26.63 -18.00 11.00
N GLY A 585 -27.49 -17.62 10.05
CA GLY A 585 -28.30 -16.41 10.17
C GLY A 585 -29.03 -16.39 11.50
N VAL A 586 -28.98 -15.28 12.22
CA VAL A 586 -29.77 -15.06 13.40
C VAL A 586 -31.21 -14.93 12.93
N GLU A 587 -32.10 -15.87 13.31
CA GLU A 587 -33.54 -15.64 13.26
C GLU A 587 -33.79 -14.35 14.07
N ASN A 588 -34.38 -13.34 13.41
CA ASN A 588 -34.76 -12.09 14.07
C ASN A 588 -35.63 -12.45 15.29
N VAL A 589 -35.11 -12.23 16.49
CA VAL A 589 -35.85 -12.28 17.74
C VAL A 589 -36.55 -10.93 17.95
#